data_7703e7e72ec010aa49f4a5873f440683
#
_entry.id   7703e7e72ec010aa49f4a5873f440683
#
_cell.length_a   1.000
_cell.length_b   1.000
_cell.length_c   1.000
_cell.angle_alpha   90.00
_cell.angle_beta   90.00
_cell.angle_gamma   90.00
#
_symmetry.space_group_name_H-M   'P 1'
#
loop_
_entity.id
_entity.type
_entity.pdbx_description
1 polymer ?
#
loop_
_entity_poly.entity_id
_entity_poly.type
_entity_poly.pdbx_seq_one_letter_code
_entity_poly.pdbx_strand_id
1 'polypeptide(L)'
;MGKYFGTDGIRGVAGEDLTVELAYKLARAACYKLKDVDNKLIVIGKDTRISGDMLEAALISGITSMGFDVYRLGVIPTPAVAYLTRFYNACCGIVISASHNPYEFNGIKYFSNEGFKLKDSLEEEIEYLIDHQDEIDLKVTGEKVGRVYEEECARDTYINYLLSRVDLDLTGVKVSLDCGYGATSEIAPIIFNRLNADVTVTNTEYDGKNINFKCGSTNPEVISNLVRISESDMGFSFDGDGDRLIACDETGEIMDGDHAICAVGHFLKENNKLKNNAVVGTVMTNIGLIKSLKGIGVDVIKTQVGDRYVLEEMRKNGYIIGGEQSGHIIFIEDNTTGDGILSAIKLAEIAVKSKQKLSEMNNLMTSFPQVLVNAKVNNEYKKVYKDDEVINKKIAELEHEFKDEGRVLIRPSGTEPLIRVMIEGENQEYLEKKAIELKDLIEERCELI
;
A
#
# COMPACT_ATOMS: atom_id res chain seq x y z
N MET A 1 -1.80 -4.86 18.21
CA MET A 1 -2.95 -4.38 17.41
C MET A 1 -4.00 -3.93 18.38
N GLY A 2 -4.57 -2.76 18.12
CA GLY A 2 -5.63 -2.19 18.92
C GLY A 2 -6.98 -2.91 18.73
N LYS A 3 -8.00 -2.41 19.41
CA LYS A 3 -9.38 -2.90 19.28
C LYS A 3 -10.01 -2.51 17.94
N TYR A 4 -9.69 -1.32 17.43
CA TYR A 4 -10.24 -0.74 16.21
C TYR A 4 -9.19 -0.57 15.13
N PHE A 5 -8.00 -0.02 15.47
CA PHE A 5 -6.92 0.18 14.50
C PHE A 5 -6.20 -1.13 14.17
N GLY A 6 -6.18 -1.45 12.87
CA GLY A 6 -5.32 -2.47 12.29
C GLY A 6 -3.95 -1.90 11.88
N THR A 7 -3.23 -2.60 11.00
CA THR A 7 -1.95 -2.13 10.45
C THR A 7 -2.11 -0.94 9.48
N ASP A 8 -3.32 -0.70 8.96
CA ASP A 8 -3.60 0.34 7.96
C ASP A 8 -4.95 1.02 8.25
N GLY A 9 -5.07 1.64 9.40
CA GLY A 9 -6.28 2.32 9.86
C GLY A 9 -7.37 1.37 10.38
N ILE A 10 -8.59 1.89 10.49
CA ILE A 10 -9.78 1.13 10.89
C ILE A 10 -10.45 0.64 9.62
N ARG A 11 -10.76 -0.65 9.52
CA ARG A 11 -11.44 -1.26 8.37
C ARG A 11 -12.58 -2.17 8.80
N GLY A 12 -13.61 -2.25 7.97
CA GLY A 12 -14.73 -3.16 8.19
C GLY A 12 -15.77 -3.08 7.08
N VAL A 13 -16.82 -3.88 7.19
CA VAL A 13 -18.00 -3.76 6.34
C VAL A 13 -18.73 -2.47 6.68
N ALA A 14 -18.91 -1.60 5.67
CA ALA A 14 -19.49 -0.28 5.87
C ALA A 14 -20.97 -0.39 6.28
N GLY A 15 -21.33 0.26 7.40
CA GLY A 15 -22.68 0.20 8.00
C GLY A 15 -22.88 -0.95 8.98
N GLU A 16 -21.96 -1.90 9.06
CA GLU A 16 -22.00 -3.03 10.01
C GLU A 16 -20.86 -2.90 11.03
N ASP A 17 -19.61 -3.09 10.61
CA ASP A 17 -18.42 -2.91 11.47
C ASP A 17 -18.00 -1.45 11.53
N LEU A 18 -17.98 -0.78 10.39
CA LEU A 18 -17.61 0.63 10.24
C LEU A 18 -18.86 1.48 10.08
N THR A 19 -19.42 1.86 11.22
CA THR A 19 -20.68 2.61 11.29
C THR A 19 -20.46 4.13 11.30
N VAL A 20 -21.53 4.89 11.04
CA VAL A 20 -21.51 6.37 11.14
C VAL A 20 -21.19 6.83 12.56
N GLU A 21 -21.69 6.10 13.59
CA GLU A 21 -21.44 6.39 15.00
C GLU A 21 -19.96 6.20 15.33
N LEU A 22 -19.34 5.12 14.81
CA LEU A 22 -17.91 4.88 14.99
C LEU A 22 -17.09 5.98 14.33
N ALA A 23 -17.40 6.34 13.08
CA ALA A 23 -16.70 7.40 12.33
C ALA A 23 -16.82 8.76 13.05
N TYR A 24 -18.01 9.11 13.55
CA TYR A 24 -18.24 10.33 14.33
C TYR A 24 -17.41 10.34 15.62
N LYS A 25 -17.43 9.24 16.39
CA LYS A 25 -16.67 9.13 17.66
C LYS A 25 -15.16 9.17 17.42
N LEU A 26 -14.70 8.49 16.37
CA LEU A 26 -13.31 8.48 15.94
C LEU A 26 -12.82 9.89 15.61
N ALA A 27 -13.60 10.65 14.83
CA ALA A 27 -13.28 12.02 14.47
C ALA A 27 -13.16 12.93 15.71
N ARG A 28 -14.10 12.81 16.66
CA ARG A 28 -14.04 13.58 17.92
C ARG A 28 -12.83 13.22 18.76
N ALA A 29 -12.53 11.92 18.90
CA ALA A 29 -11.38 11.43 19.65
C ALA A 29 -10.06 11.93 19.05
N ALA A 30 -9.89 11.86 17.74
CA ALA A 30 -8.72 12.37 17.04
C ALA A 30 -8.58 13.89 17.21
N CYS A 31 -9.64 14.67 17.01
CA CYS A 31 -9.61 16.11 17.22
C CYS A 31 -9.30 16.50 18.68
N TYR A 32 -9.79 15.74 19.66
CA TYR A 32 -9.49 15.98 21.07
C TYR A 32 -8.01 15.81 21.37
N LYS A 33 -7.36 14.80 20.77
CA LYS A 33 -5.91 14.58 20.89
C LYS A 33 -5.09 15.67 20.18
N LEU A 34 -5.66 16.29 19.15
CA LEU A 34 -5.05 17.38 18.38
C LEU A 34 -5.51 18.78 18.83
N LYS A 35 -6.26 18.92 19.94
CA LYS A 35 -6.89 20.19 20.35
C LYS A 35 -5.94 21.37 20.55
N ASP A 36 -4.67 21.11 20.85
CA ASP A 36 -3.67 22.10 21.19
C ASP A 36 -2.79 22.51 20.01
N VAL A 37 -3.11 22.07 18.77
CA VAL A 37 -2.39 22.50 17.57
C VAL A 37 -2.80 23.92 17.15
N ASP A 38 -1.85 24.65 16.55
CA ASP A 38 -2.09 26.03 16.09
C ASP A 38 -3.03 26.08 14.89
N ASN A 39 -2.82 25.22 13.89
CA ASN A 39 -3.67 25.15 12.71
C ASN A 39 -4.68 24.00 12.82
N LYS A 40 -5.93 24.33 13.05
CA LYS A 40 -7.02 23.36 13.19
C LYS A 40 -7.70 23.02 11.86
N LEU A 41 -6.89 22.77 10.84
CA LEU A 41 -7.35 22.32 9.54
C LEU A 41 -7.12 20.81 9.38
N ILE A 42 -8.15 20.08 8.93
CA ILE A 42 -8.08 18.68 8.54
C ILE A 42 -8.45 18.56 7.06
N VAL A 43 -7.70 17.78 6.29
CA VAL A 43 -8.02 17.47 4.91
C VAL A 43 -8.64 16.06 4.84
N ILE A 44 -9.69 15.88 4.03
CA ILE A 44 -10.37 14.59 3.85
C ILE A 44 -10.47 14.25 2.37
N GLY A 45 -9.95 13.09 2.00
CA GLY A 45 -10.12 12.48 0.68
C GLY A 45 -10.73 11.09 0.79
N LYS A 46 -11.24 10.57 -0.31
CA LYS A 46 -11.87 9.24 -0.38
C LYS A 46 -11.63 8.57 -1.72
N ASP A 47 -11.78 7.24 -1.74
CA ASP A 47 -11.90 6.49 -2.97
C ASP A 47 -13.34 6.54 -3.53
N THR A 48 -13.62 5.73 -4.53
CA THR A 48 -14.90 5.77 -5.27
C THR A 48 -16.03 4.97 -4.63
N ARG A 49 -15.84 4.34 -3.46
CA ARG A 49 -16.85 3.50 -2.78
C ARG A 49 -18.12 4.28 -2.45
N ILE A 50 -19.27 3.68 -2.71
CA ILE A 50 -20.58 4.30 -2.42
C ILE A 50 -20.75 4.69 -0.95
N SER A 51 -20.14 3.95 -0.02
CA SER A 51 -20.19 4.26 1.42
C SER A 51 -19.30 5.43 1.82
N GLY A 52 -18.47 5.95 0.91
CA GLY A 52 -17.57 7.07 1.17
C GLY A 52 -18.29 8.33 1.63
N ASP A 53 -19.40 8.71 0.96
CA ASP A 53 -20.17 9.92 1.31
C ASP A 53 -20.76 9.85 2.71
N MET A 54 -21.30 8.69 3.09
CA MET A 54 -21.87 8.45 4.41
C MET A 54 -20.84 8.61 5.52
N LEU A 55 -19.66 8.00 5.35
CA LEU A 55 -18.58 8.06 6.33
C LEU A 55 -17.93 9.45 6.38
N GLU A 56 -17.77 10.11 5.23
CA GLU A 56 -17.26 11.48 5.14
C GLU A 56 -18.17 12.45 5.92
N ALA A 57 -19.48 12.36 5.73
CA ALA A 57 -20.44 13.21 6.44
C ALA A 57 -20.36 13.03 7.97
N ALA A 58 -20.20 11.78 8.44
CA ALA A 58 -20.04 11.47 9.85
C ALA A 58 -18.73 12.03 10.43
N LEU A 59 -17.62 11.85 9.73
CA LEU A 59 -16.31 12.40 10.10
C LEU A 59 -16.37 13.93 10.17
N ILE A 60 -16.90 14.59 9.14
CA ILE A 60 -17.04 16.05 9.08
C ILE A 60 -17.85 16.58 10.27
N SER A 61 -18.95 15.93 10.58
CA SER A 61 -19.79 16.30 11.74
C SER A 61 -18.99 16.21 13.06
N GLY A 62 -18.23 15.14 13.24
CA GLY A 62 -17.36 14.96 14.39
C GLY A 62 -16.28 16.05 14.47
N ILE A 63 -15.58 16.30 13.38
CA ILE A 63 -14.47 17.27 13.27
C ILE A 63 -14.96 18.70 13.56
N THR A 64 -15.99 19.14 12.86
CA THR A 64 -16.52 20.52 13.00
C THR A 64 -17.10 20.77 14.37
N SER A 65 -17.72 19.75 15.02
CA SER A 65 -18.19 19.83 16.40
C SER A 65 -17.07 20.05 17.43
N MET A 66 -15.82 19.77 17.04
CA MET A 66 -14.62 19.97 17.87
C MET A 66 -13.85 21.25 17.54
N GLY A 67 -14.39 22.09 16.63
CA GLY A 67 -13.83 23.38 16.26
C GLY A 67 -12.66 23.30 15.27
N PHE A 68 -12.59 22.23 14.48
CA PHE A 68 -11.64 22.08 13.39
C PHE A 68 -12.32 22.34 12.04
N ASP A 69 -11.62 23.04 11.18
CA ASP A 69 -12.02 23.23 9.78
C ASP A 69 -11.70 22.02 8.93
N VAL A 70 -12.46 21.82 7.86
CA VAL A 70 -12.29 20.68 6.94
C VAL A 70 -12.15 21.17 5.51
N TYR A 71 -11.10 20.75 4.83
CA TYR A 71 -11.00 20.77 3.37
C TYR A 71 -11.42 19.43 2.81
N ARG A 72 -12.49 19.41 2.02
CA ARG A 72 -12.94 18.22 1.26
C ARG A 72 -12.17 18.17 -0.03
N LEU A 73 -11.39 17.10 -0.22
CA LEU A 73 -10.55 16.90 -1.42
C LEU A 73 -11.28 16.13 -2.52
N GLY A 74 -12.46 15.56 -2.20
CA GLY A 74 -13.22 14.71 -3.10
C GLY A 74 -12.62 13.32 -3.29
N VAL A 75 -12.86 12.73 -4.46
CA VAL A 75 -12.27 11.45 -4.86
C VAL A 75 -10.82 11.69 -5.28
N ILE A 76 -9.88 11.15 -4.50
CA ILE A 76 -8.45 11.38 -4.68
C ILE A 76 -7.64 10.22 -4.11
N PRO A 77 -6.48 9.83 -4.69
CA PRO A 77 -5.64 8.77 -4.17
C PRO A 77 -5.13 9.00 -2.74
N THR A 78 -4.94 7.92 -2.00
CA THR A 78 -4.35 7.94 -0.65
C THR A 78 -3.05 8.75 -0.58
N PRO A 79 -2.05 8.57 -1.48
CA PRO A 79 -0.82 9.36 -1.47
C PRO A 79 -1.05 10.86 -1.73
N ALA A 80 -2.10 11.22 -2.45
CA ALA A 80 -2.46 12.62 -2.63
C ALA A 80 -2.88 13.28 -1.32
N VAL A 81 -3.65 12.58 -0.47
CA VAL A 81 -4.04 13.09 0.84
C VAL A 81 -2.80 13.28 1.73
N ALA A 82 -1.88 12.32 1.75
CA ALA A 82 -0.62 12.44 2.48
C ALA A 82 0.20 13.67 2.05
N TYR A 83 0.29 13.91 0.73
CA TYR A 83 0.94 15.09 0.19
C TYR A 83 0.20 16.40 0.52
N LEU A 84 -1.10 16.45 0.30
CA LEU A 84 -1.92 17.65 0.49
C LEU A 84 -2.05 18.04 1.95
N THR A 85 -1.96 17.09 2.89
CA THR A 85 -1.87 17.38 4.32
C THR A 85 -0.68 18.30 4.61
N ARG A 86 0.48 17.99 4.04
CA ARG A 86 1.68 18.83 4.16
C ARG A 86 1.55 20.14 3.38
N PHE A 87 1.02 20.08 2.16
CA PHE A 87 0.89 21.23 1.28
C PHE A 87 0.01 22.34 1.89
N TYR A 88 -1.15 21.96 2.47
CA TYR A 88 -2.06 22.90 3.13
C TYR A 88 -1.67 23.19 4.58
N ASN A 89 -0.55 22.64 5.07
CA ASN A 89 -0.15 22.73 6.48
C ASN A 89 -1.28 22.28 7.43
N ALA A 90 -2.06 21.28 7.03
CA ALA A 90 -3.13 20.73 7.84
C ALA A 90 -2.55 19.95 9.03
N CYS A 91 -3.25 19.96 10.17
CA CYS A 91 -2.79 19.21 11.34
C CYS A 91 -2.96 17.70 11.17
N CYS A 92 -3.86 17.30 10.27
CA CYS A 92 -4.16 15.89 10.02
C CYS A 92 -4.75 15.72 8.62
N GLY A 93 -4.47 14.58 7.99
CA GLY A 93 -5.14 14.09 6.79
C GLY A 93 -5.94 12.84 7.08
N ILE A 94 -7.10 12.72 6.45
CA ILE A 94 -7.98 11.54 6.57
C ILE A 94 -8.27 10.99 5.19
N VAL A 95 -8.12 9.67 5.04
CA VAL A 95 -8.52 8.93 3.84
C VAL A 95 -9.63 7.96 4.18
N ILE A 96 -10.67 7.96 3.38
CA ILE A 96 -11.78 7.00 3.46
C ILE A 96 -11.60 5.99 2.33
N SER A 97 -11.02 4.85 2.64
CA SER A 97 -10.76 3.77 1.69
C SER A 97 -10.44 2.44 2.39
N ALA A 98 -10.76 1.34 1.75
CA ALA A 98 -10.29 0.00 2.09
C ALA A 98 -9.33 -0.57 1.02
N SER A 99 -8.64 0.29 0.25
CA SER A 99 -7.64 -0.08 -0.76
C SER A 99 -8.18 -1.10 -1.77
N HIS A 100 -7.63 -2.29 -1.82
CA HIS A 100 -7.97 -3.35 -2.78
C HIS A 100 -9.18 -4.23 -2.40
N ASN A 101 -9.81 -3.98 -1.24
CA ASN A 101 -10.98 -4.77 -0.82
C ASN A 101 -12.21 -4.52 -1.72
N PRO A 102 -13.20 -5.45 -1.78
CA PRO A 102 -14.48 -5.22 -2.43
C PRO A 102 -15.22 -3.99 -1.87
N TYR A 103 -16.22 -3.48 -2.61
CA TYR A 103 -16.89 -2.20 -2.32
C TYR A 103 -17.68 -2.18 -1.01
N GLU A 104 -18.09 -3.34 -0.50
CA GLU A 104 -18.81 -3.49 0.76
C GLU A 104 -17.97 -3.07 1.96
N PHE A 105 -16.64 -3.24 1.84
CA PHE A 105 -15.68 -2.80 2.84
C PHE A 105 -15.37 -1.31 2.66
N ASN A 106 -15.06 -0.65 3.76
CA ASN A 106 -14.42 0.66 3.75
C ASN A 106 -13.43 0.77 4.91
N GLY A 107 -12.70 1.87 4.96
CA GLY A 107 -11.72 2.14 6.01
C GLY A 107 -11.53 3.62 6.25
N ILE A 108 -10.94 3.94 7.39
CA ILE A 108 -10.54 5.30 7.74
C ILE A 108 -9.09 5.27 8.17
N LYS A 109 -8.23 5.97 7.41
CA LYS A 109 -6.80 6.10 7.65
C LYS A 109 -6.47 7.53 8.04
N TYR A 110 -5.55 7.70 8.99
CA TYR A 110 -5.11 9.00 9.46
C TYR A 110 -3.64 9.24 9.10
N PHE A 111 -3.35 10.46 8.64
CA PHE A 111 -2.01 10.96 8.41
C PHE A 111 -1.72 12.13 9.35
N SER A 112 -0.53 12.16 9.93
CA SER A 112 -0.03 13.30 10.71
C SER A 112 0.19 14.51 9.80
N ASN A 113 0.45 15.66 10.39
CA ASN A 113 0.82 16.89 9.68
C ASN A 113 2.07 16.74 8.79
N GLU A 114 2.91 15.75 9.07
CA GLU A 114 4.06 15.40 8.23
C GLU A 114 3.70 14.46 7.06
N GLY A 115 2.43 14.04 6.92
CA GLY A 115 1.96 13.13 5.90
C GLY A 115 2.32 11.66 6.14
N PHE A 116 2.75 11.29 7.33
CA PHE A 116 2.96 9.90 7.73
C PHE A 116 1.76 9.36 8.48
N LYS A 117 1.56 8.04 8.46
CA LYS A 117 0.56 7.39 9.33
C LYS A 117 0.79 7.76 10.78
N LEU A 118 -0.27 7.78 11.58
CA LEU A 118 -0.17 8.08 13.00
C LEU A 118 0.72 7.06 13.72
N LYS A 119 1.34 7.48 14.82
CA LYS A 119 2.08 6.57 15.70
C LYS A 119 1.12 5.67 16.47
N ASP A 120 1.50 4.43 16.74
CA ASP A 120 0.71 3.45 17.50
C ASP A 120 0.22 4.01 18.84
N SER A 121 1.09 4.72 19.55
CA SER A 121 0.73 5.34 20.84
C SER A 121 -0.42 6.35 20.73
N LEU A 122 -0.48 7.10 19.62
CA LEU A 122 -1.57 8.05 19.39
C LEU A 122 -2.85 7.31 18.94
N GLU A 123 -2.70 6.27 18.13
CA GLU A 123 -3.84 5.41 17.74
C GLU A 123 -4.47 4.74 18.98
N GLU A 124 -3.67 4.20 19.91
CA GLU A 124 -4.13 3.63 21.19
C GLU A 124 -4.88 4.66 22.06
N GLU A 125 -4.36 5.89 22.14
CA GLU A 125 -5.02 6.97 22.87
C GLU A 125 -6.34 7.38 22.22
N ILE A 126 -6.43 7.38 20.89
CA ILE A 126 -7.67 7.64 20.15
C ILE A 126 -8.67 6.50 20.38
N GLU A 127 -8.23 5.23 20.32
CA GLU A 127 -9.08 4.08 20.62
C GLU A 127 -9.69 4.15 22.00
N TYR A 128 -8.91 4.50 23.00
CA TYR A 128 -9.41 4.67 24.35
C TYR A 128 -10.56 5.69 24.40
N LEU A 129 -10.38 6.83 23.71
CA LEU A 129 -11.40 7.88 23.68
C LEU A 129 -12.63 7.54 22.82
N ILE A 130 -12.54 6.61 21.87
CA ILE A 130 -13.72 6.10 21.14
C ILE A 130 -14.70 5.44 22.14
N ASP A 131 -14.19 4.67 23.08
CA ASP A 131 -14.99 3.98 24.10
C ASP A 131 -15.36 4.89 25.28
N HIS A 132 -14.64 6.01 25.49
CA HIS A 132 -14.80 6.95 26.61
C HIS A 132 -15.12 8.37 26.13
N GLN A 133 -16.20 8.52 25.33
CA GLN A 133 -16.61 9.81 24.77
C GLN A 133 -17.00 10.85 25.82
N ASP A 134 -17.39 10.42 27.00
CA ASP A 134 -17.70 11.25 28.16
C ASP A 134 -16.48 11.99 28.75
N GLU A 135 -15.27 11.48 28.50
CA GLU A 135 -14.01 12.14 28.88
C GLU A 135 -13.62 13.27 27.91
N ILE A 136 -14.28 13.37 26.74
CA ILE A 136 -14.05 14.47 25.79
C ILE A 136 -14.73 15.73 26.31
N ASP A 137 -14.07 16.43 27.22
CA ASP A 137 -14.52 17.69 27.77
C ASP A 137 -14.12 18.90 26.92
N LEU A 138 -14.63 18.96 25.68
CA LEU A 138 -14.47 20.09 24.79
C LEU A 138 -15.85 20.54 24.27
N LYS A 139 -16.29 21.70 24.73
CA LYS A 139 -17.53 22.32 24.25
C LYS A 139 -17.19 23.46 23.30
N VAL A 140 -17.64 23.32 22.08
CA VAL A 140 -17.47 24.31 21.02
C VAL A 140 -18.80 24.90 20.66
N THR A 141 -18.90 26.23 20.67
CA THR A 141 -20.15 26.94 20.39
C THR A 141 -19.91 28.21 19.57
N GLY A 142 -20.94 28.64 18.87
CA GLY A 142 -20.96 29.91 18.14
C GLY A 142 -19.88 29.93 17.05
N GLU A 143 -19.08 30.98 17.03
CA GLU A 143 -18.04 31.20 16.00
C GLU A 143 -16.86 30.22 16.05
N LYS A 144 -16.77 29.41 17.10
CA LYS A 144 -15.71 28.40 17.26
C LYS A 144 -16.02 27.06 16.58
N VAL A 145 -17.26 26.87 16.10
CA VAL A 145 -17.63 25.68 15.33
C VAL A 145 -16.83 25.68 14.02
N GLY A 146 -16.24 24.53 13.68
CA GLY A 146 -15.44 24.39 12.46
C GLY A 146 -16.29 24.54 11.18
N ARG A 147 -15.63 24.88 10.10
CA ARG A 147 -16.24 25.09 8.77
C ARG A 147 -15.79 24.02 7.79
N VAL A 148 -16.58 23.85 6.75
CA VAL A 148 -16.28 22.92 5.66
C VAL A 148 -16.08 23.72 4.37
N TYR A 149 -15.01 23.39 3.66
CA TYR A 149 -14.67 24.01 2.40
C TYR A 149 -14.45 22.93 1.34
N GLU A 150 -14.97 23.13 0.14
CA GLU A 150 -14.65 22.31 -1.02
C GLU A 150 -13.31 22.79 -1.59
N GLU A 151 -12.31 21.91 -1.64
CA GLU A 151 -10.98 22.27 -2.17
C GLU A 151 -10.88 21.84 -3.64
N GLU A 152 -11.38 22.69 -4.54
CA GLU A 152 -11.47 22.39 -5.97
C GLU A 152 -10.10 22.23 -6.65
N CYS A 153 -9.04 22.83 -6.09
CA CYS A 153 -7.69 22.77 -6.64
C CYS A 153 -6.88 21.55 -6.18
N ALA A 154 -7.41 20.74 -5.28
CA ALA A 154 -6.68 19.61 -4.68
C ALA A 154 -6.09 18.66 -5.71
N ARG A 155 -6.92 18.24 -6.68
CA ARG A 155 -6.52 17.36 -7.78
C ARG A 155 -5.40 17.94 -8.62
N ASP A 156 -5.57 19.17 -9.10
CA ASP A 156 -4.57 19.82 -9.94
C ASP A 156 -3.26 20.10 -9.19
N THR A 157 -3.34 20.41 -7.90
CA THR A 157 -2.18 20.58 -7.03
C THR A 157 -1.36 19.29 -6.95
N TYR A 158 -2.02 18.14 -6.75
CA TYR A 158 -1.34 16.85 -6.70
C TYR A 158 -0.78 16.44 -8.08
N ILE A 159 -1.55 16.64 -9.17
CA ILE A 159 -1.07 16.36 -10.53
C ILE A 159 0.20 17.17 -10.83
N ASN A 160 0.18 18.49 -10.56
CA ASN A 160 1.34 19.36 -10.79
C ASN A 160 2.53 18.95 -9.93
N TYR A 161 2.28 18.50 -8.70
CA TYR A 161 3.32 17.96 -7.86
C TYR A 161 3.98 16.73 -8.49
N LEU A 162 3.21 15.72 -8.90
CA LEU A 162 3.75 14.50 -9.51
C LEU A 162 4.54 14.80 -10.79
N LEU A 163 4.03 15.66 -11.66
CA LEU A 163 4.73 16.09 -12.88
C LEU A 163 6.05 16.80 -12.56
N SER A 164 6.14 17.52 -11.44
CA SER A 164 7.39 18.17 -11.01
C SER A 164 8.46 17.18 -10.50
N ARG A 165 8.09 15.91 -10.25
CA ARG A 165 9.01 14.89 -9.72
C ARG A 165 9.73 14.08 -10.79
N VAL A 166 9.42 14.32 -12.06
CA VAL A 166 10.03 13.63 -13.22
C VAL A 166 10.41 14.65 -14.30
N ASP A 167 11.45 14.31 -15.03
CA ASP A 167 11.84 14.97 -16.27
C ASP A 167 11.62 13.96 -17.40
N LEU A 168 10.38 13.90 -17.89
CA LEU A 168 9.87 12.84 -18.75
C LEU A 168 8.99 13.40 -19.86
N ASP A 169 9.28 12.99 -21.09
CA ASP A 169 8.43 13.17 -22.27
C ASP A 169 8.16 11.80 -22.91
N LEU A 170 6.90 11.46 -23.03
CA LEU A 170 6.43 10.18 -23.59
C LEU A 170 5.90 10.33 -25.01
N THR A 171 6.34 11.36 -25.75
CA THR A 171 5.97 11.53 -27.17
C THR A 171 6.32 10.27 -27.97
N GLY A 172 5.29 9.66 -28.58
CA GLY A 172 5.42 8.42 -29.35
C GLY A 172 5.45 7.13 -28.54
N VAL A 173 5.24 7.19 -27.22
CA VAL A 173 5.10 6.05 -26.33
C VAL A 173 3.64 5.75 -26.08
N LYS A 174 3.21 4.51 -26.28
CA LYS A 174 1.86 4.02 -25.99
C LYS A 174 1.78 3.46 -24.58
N VAL A 175 0.85 3.96 -23.79
CA VAL A 175 0.66 3.56 -22.38
C VAL A 175 -0.75 3.05 -22.15
N SER A 176 -0.87 1.85 -21.58
CA SER A 176 -2.13 1.29 -21.12
C SER A 176 -2.31 1.52 -19.62
N LEU A 177 -3.50 1.95 -19.20
CA LEU A 177 -3.84 2.17 -17.79
C LEU A 177 -5.09 1.38 -17.40
N ASP A 178 -5.00 0.62 -16.31
CA ASP A 178 -6.14 0.03 -15.60
C ASP A 178 -6.30 0.75 -14.26
N CYS A 179 -7.34 1.57 -14.15
CA CYS A 179 -7.56 2.43 -12.98
C CYS A 179 -8.42 1.74 -11.88
N GLY A 180 -8.78 0.47 -12.05
CA GLY A 180 -9.49 -0.32 -11.04
C GLY A 180 -10.84 0.26 -10.58
N TYR A 181 -11.45 1.17 -11.38
CA TYR A 181 -12.60 1.99 -10.99
C TYR A 181 -12.35 2.78 -9.67
N GLY A 182 -11.09 3.04 -9.35
CA GLY A 182 -10.64 3.64 -8.11
C GLY A 182 -10.34 5.13 -8.23
N ALA A 183 -9.65 5.64 -7.20
CA ALA A 183 -9.33 7.07 -7.07
C ALA A 183 -8.34 7.59 -8.13
N THR A 184 -7.67 6.71 -8.87
CA THR A 184 -6.76 7.07 -9.97
C THR A 184 -7.47 7.33 -11.30
N SER A 185 -8.77 7.02 -11.40
CA SER A 185 -9.56 7.01 -12.65
C SER A 185 -9.50 8.31 -13.45
N GLU A 186 -9.47 9.45 -12.77
CA GLU A 186 -9.36 10.76 -13.42
C GLU A 186 -7.90 11.24 -13.51
N ILE A 187 -7.09 10.98 -12.47
CA ILE A 187 -5.77 11.59 -12.30
C ILE A 187 -4.72 10.92 -13.19
N ALA A 188 -4.67 9.59 -13.22
CA ALA A 188 -3.64 8.87 -13.97
C ALA A 188 -3.71 9.18 -15.47
N PRO A 189 -4.88 9.13 -16.15
CA PRO A 189 -4.97 9.51 -17.57
C PRO A 189 -4.52 10.96 -17.85
N ILE A 190 -4.87 11.90 -16.96
CA ILE A 190 -4.46 13.31 -17.11
C ILE A 190 -2.94 13.45 -17.06
N ILE A 191 -2.27 12.76 -16.12
CA ILE A 191 -0.81 12.82 -15.94
C ILE A 191 -0.12 12.26 -17.18
N PHE A 192 -0.49 11.08 -17.66
CA PHE A 192 0.15 10.47 -18.82
C PHE A 192 -0.11 11.25 -20.10
N ASN A 193 -1.30 11.83 -20.28
CA ASN A 193 -1.59 12.76 -21.39
C ASN A 193 -0.72 14.04 -21.30
N ARG A 194 -0.53 14.61 -20.11
CA ARG A 194 0.35 15.79 -19.93
C ARG A 194 1.84 15.47 -20.14
N LEU A 195 2.22 14.19 -20.05
CA LEU A 195 3.54 13.70 -20.41
C LEU A 195 3.65 13.31 -21.91
N ASN A 196 2.65 13.65 -22.72
CA ASN A 196 2.55 13.40 -24.16
C ASN A 196 2.49 11.91 -24.56
N ALA A 197 2.03 11.02 -23.69
CA ALA A 197 1.82 9.61 -24.01
C ALA A 197 0.57 9.42 -24.91
N ASP A 198 0.57 8.38 -25.75
CA ASP A 198 -0.62 7.85 -26.41
C ASP A 198 -1.31 6.88 -25.43
N VAL A 199 -2.40 7.32 -24.78
CA VAL A 199 -2.98 6.65 -23.61
C VAL A 199 -4.21 5.84 -23.97
N THR A 200 -4.19 4.54 -23.65
CA THR A 200 -5.37 3.67 -23.65
C THR A 200 -5.78 3.38 -22.22
N VAL A 201 -7.04 3.65 -21.87
CA VAL A 201 -7.53 3.47 -20.48
C VAL A 201 -8.66 2.45 -20.39
N THR A 202 -8.72 1.76 -19.25
CA THR A 202 -9.86 0.90 -18.88
C THR A 202 -10.22 1.12 -17.41
N ASN A 203 -11.44 0.70 -17.05
CA ASN A 203 -11.94 0.71 -15.66
C ASN A 203 -11.86 2.10 -14.99
N THR A 204 -12.35 3.14 -15.67
CA THR A 204 -12.40 4.51 -15.17
C THR A 204 -13.80 4.99 -14.77
N GLU A 205 -14.85 4.41 -15.35
CA GLU A 205 -16.26 4.79 -15.13
C GLU A 205 -16.80 4.13 -13.85
N TYR A 206 -16.55 4.73 -12.69
CA TYR A 206 -16.97 4.16 -11.40
C TYR A 206 -18.43 4.47 -11.06
N ASP A 207 -19.12 3.51 -10.43
CA ASP A 207 -20.52 3.61 -9.96
C ASP A 207 -20.65 3.48 -8.42
N GLY A 208 -19.51 3.41 -7.73
CA GLY A 208 -19.42 3.22 -6.28
C GLY A 208 -19.46 1.77 -5.81
N LYS A 209 -19.69 0.81 -6.71
CA LYS A 209 -19.79 -0.64 -6.41
C LYS A 209 -18.81 -1.49 -7.22
N ASN A 210 -18.29 -0.94 -8.29
CA ASN A 210 -17.40 -1.66 -9.21
C ASN A 210 -15.90 -1.53 -8.88
N ILE A 211 -15.52 -0.75 -7.87
CA ILE A 211 -14.12 -0.60 -7.44
C ILE A 211 -13.45 -1.96 -7.19
N ASN A 212 -12.29 -2.19 -7.81
CA ASN A 212 -11.52 -3.45 -7.77
C ASN A 212 -12.25 -4.69 -8.31
N PHE A 213 -13.45 -4.55 -8.85
CA PHE A 213 -14.22 -5.72 -9.30
C PHE A 213 -13.65 -6.29 -10.60
N LYS A 214 -12.90 -7.40 -10.47
CA LYS A 214 -12.22 -8.08 -11.58
C LYS A 214 -11.30 -7.15 -12.40
N CYS A 215 -10.66 -6.22 -11.75
CA CYS A 215 -9.75 -5.25 -12.36
C CYS A 215 -8.75 -4.73 -11.32
N GLY A 216 -7.88 -3.81 -11.75
CA GLY A 216 -6.89 -3.19 -10.91
C GLY A 216 -5.73 -4.12 -10.53
N SER A 217 -4.88 -3.68 -9.60
CA SER A 217 -3.62 -4.34 -9.25
C SER A 217 -3.75 -5.78 -8.75
N THR A 218 -4.93 -6.19 -8.28
CA THR A 218 -5.21 -7.57 -7.84
C THR A 218 -5.68 -8.50 -8.95
N ASN A 219 -5.92 -7.98 -10.14
CA ASN A 219 -6.31 -8.73 -11.34
C ASN A 219 -5.42 -8.33 -12.54
N PRO A 220 -4.12 -8.61 -12.46
CA PRO A 220 -3.13 -8.11 -13.42
C PRO A 220 -3.31 -8.64 -14.85
N GLU A 221 -4.08 -9.70 -15.04
CA GLU A 221 -4.45 -10.20 -16.36
C GLU A 221 -5.23 -9.16 -17.20
N VAL A 222 -5.90 -8.21 -16.56
CA VAL A 222 -6.63 -7.15 -17.26
C VAL A 222 -5.65 -6.21 -17.98
N ILE A 223 -4.64 -5.71 -17.27
CA ILE A 223 -3.63 -4.84 -17.87
C ILE A 223 -2.76 -5.60 -18.89
N SER A 224 -2.42 -6.88 -18.64
CA SER A 224 -1.70 -7.73 -19.57
C SER A 224 -2.45 -7.87 -20.91
N ASN A 225 -3.75 -8.14 -20.85
CA ASN A 225 -4.58 -8.23 -22.04
C ASN A 225 -4.71 -6.88 -22.76
N LEU A 226 -4.89 -5.79 -22.01
CA LEU A 226 -5.01 -4.45 -22.59
C LEU A 226 -3.75 -4.05 -23.35
N VAL A 227 -2.55 -4.27 -22.77
CA VAL A 227 -1.26 -4.01 -23.42
C VAL A 227 -1.13 -4.77 -24.72
N ARG A 228 -1.47 -6.07 -24.75
CA ARG A 228 -1.39 -6.89 -25.96
C ARG A 228 -2.35 -6.43 -27.05
N ILE A 229 -3.58 -6.04 -26.70
CA ILE A 229 -4.61 -5.61 -27.66
C ILE A 229 -4.30 -4.24 -28.24
N SER A 230 -3.84 -3.30 -27.39
CA SER A 230 -3.50 -1.93 -27.81
C SER A 230 -2.09 -1.80 -28.37
N GLU A 231 -1.30 -2.89 -28.33
CA GLU A 231 0.11 -2.86 -28.71
C GLU A 231 0.88 -1.74 -27.98
N SER A 232 0.65 -1.63 -26.67
CA SER A 232 1.27 -0.60 -25.84
C SER A 232 2.69 -0.96 -25.45
N ASP A 233 3.54 0.07 -25.30
CA ASP A 233 4.93 -0.08 -24.88
C ASP A 233 5.04 -0.40 -23.39
N MET A 234 4.02 0.01 -22.60
CA MET A 234 3.96 -0.24 -21.17
C MET A 234 2.51 -0.20 -20.66
N GLY A 235 2.26 -0.94 -19.58
CA GLY A 235 0.98 -0.97 -18.91
C GLY A 235 1.12 -0.73 -17.41
N PHE A 236 0.13 -0.07 -16.81
CA PHE A 236 0.10 0.23 -15.38
C PHE A 236 -1.30 -0.01 -14.81
N SER A 237 -1.38 -0.78 -13.74
CA SER A 237 -2.61 -1.14 -13.06
C SER A 237 -2.55 -0.69 -11.60
N PHE A 238 -3.59 0.00 -11.13
CA PHE A 238 -3.67 0.57 -9.80
C PHE A 238 -4.71 -0.16 -8.95
N ASP A 239 -4.61 -0.08 -7.64
CA ASP A 239 -5.68 -0.49 -6.74
C ASP A 239 -6.65 0.67 -6.45
N GLY A 240 -7.70 0.39 -5.68
CA GLY A 240 -8.83 1.31 -5.50
C GLY A 240 -8.46 2.68 -4.92
N ASP A 241 -7.44 2.78 -4.07
CA ASP A 241 -6.98 4.06 -3.51
C ASP A 241 -5.62 4.53 -4.06
N GLY A 242 -5.09 3.81 -5.05
CA GLY A 242 -3.96 4.25 -5.84
C GLY A 242 -2.62 4.28 -5.09
N ASP A 243 -2.50 3.57 -3.97
CA ASP A 243 -1.24 3.45 -3.24
C ASP A 243 -0.34 2.32 -3.77
N ARG A 244 -0.86 1.48 -4.70
CA ARG A 244 -0.16 0.36 -5.34
C ARG A 244 -0.09 0.49 -6.85
N LEU A 245 0.98 -0.11 -7.40
CA LEU A 245 1.22 -0.27 -8.82
C LEU A 245 1.57 -1.73 -9.14
N ILE A 246 0.91 -2.30 -10.13
CA ILE A 246 1.42 -3.45 -10.88
C ILE A 246 1.67 -2.98 -12.31
N ALA A 247 2.89 -3.16 -12.81
CA ALA A 247 3.24 -2.81 -14.17
C ALA A 247 3.16 -4.03 -15.10
N CYS A 248 3.15 -3.77 -16.40
CA CYS A 248 3.12 -4.77 -17.45
C CYS A 248 4.01 -4.30 -18.59
N ASP A 249 4.87 -5.16 -19.06
CA ASP A 249 5.76 -4.86 -20.18
C ASP A 249 5.05 -5.01 -21.54
N GLU A 250 5.71 -4.60 -22.60
CA GLU A 250 5.18 -4.61 -23.98
C GLU A 250 4.86 -6.01 -24.52
N THR A 251 5.33 -7.08 -23.86
CA THR A 251 4.99 -8.46 -24.20
C THR A 251 3.75 -8.96 -23.49
N GLY A 252 3.26 -8.18 -22.51
CA GLY A 252 2.14 -8.52 -21.64
C GLY A 252 2.56 -9.31 -20.40
N GLU A 253 3.85 -9.38 -20.08
CA GLU A 253 4.33 -10.02 -18.85
C GLU A 253 4.24 -9.04 -17.68
N ILE A 254 3.84 -9.58 -16.53
CA ILE A 254 3.60 -8.77 -15.33
C ILE A 254 4.92 -8.46 -14.62
N MET A 255 5.02 -7.21 -14.21
CA MET A 255 6.09 -6.65 -13.40
C MET A 255 5.51 -6.24 -12.04
N ASP A 256 5.64 -7.09 -11.02
CA ASP A 256 5.14 -6.83 -9.68
C ASP A 256 6.02 -5.83 -8.90
N GLY A 257 5.67 -5.56 -7.64
CA GLY A 257 6.41 -4.60 -6.83
C GLY A 257 7.88 -4.96 -6.63
N ASP A 258 8.22 -6.25 -6.53
CA ASP A 258 9.61 -6.69 -6.39
C ASP A 258 10.40 -6.45 -7.69
N HIS A 259 9.80 -6.70 -8.86
CA HIS A 259 10.41 -6.39 -10.16
C HIS A 259 10.61 -4.88 -10.34
N ALA A 260 9.62 -4.09 -9.95
CA ALA A 260 9.71 -2.63 -10.02
C ALA A 260 10.82 -2.08 -9.11
N ILE A 261 10.92 -2.56 -7.86
CA ILE A 261 11.98 -2.20 -6.92
C ILE A 261 13.34 -2.66 -7.45
N CYS A 262 13.43 -3.84 -8.09
CA CYS A 262 14.65 -4.33 -8.73
C CYS A 262 15.13 -3.35 -9.80
N ALA A 263 14.25 -2.99 -10.74
CA ALA A 263 14.57 -2.08 -11.83
C ALA A 263 15.01 -0.69 -11.33
N VAL A 264 14.28 -0.14 -10.36
CA VAL A 264 14.63 1.15 -9.71
C VAL A 264 16.00 1.03 -9.01
N GLY A 265 16.21 -0.06 -8.26
CA GLY A 265 17.48 -0.32 -7.55
C GLY A 265 18.69 -0.37 -8.47
N HIS A 266 18.57 -1.09 -9.61
CA HIS A 266 19.61 -1.15 -10.65
C HIS A 266 19.89 0.24 -11.22
N PHE A 267 18.84 0.97 -11.66
CA PHE A 267 18.99 2.29 -12.23
C PHE A 267 19.64 3.29 -11.26
N LEU A 268 19.20 3.31 -10.02
CA LEU A 268 19.76 4.20 -9.01
C LEU A 268 21.21 3.84 -8.68
N LYS A 269 21.56 2.54 -8.66
CA LYS A 269 22.92 2.08 -8.42
C LYS A 269 23.86 2.48 -9.56
N GLU A 270 23.47 2.22 -10.80
CA GLU A 270 24.25 2.58 -12.00
C GLU A 270 24.51 4.08 -12.11
N ASN A 271 23.55 4.89 -11.67
CA ASN A 271 23.66 6.36 -11.67
C ASN A 271 24.27 6.95 -10.38
N ASN A 272 24.80 6.12 -9.47
CA ASN A 272 25.35 6.52 -8.16
C ASN A 272 24.39 7.35 -7.30
N LYS A 273 23.10 7.07 -7.41
CA LYS A 273 22.02 7.74 -6.68
C LYS A 273 21.44 6.91 -5.55
N LEU A 274 21.74 5.61 -5.48
CA LEU A 274 21.20 4.72 -4.45
C LEU A 274 21.93 4.97 -3.11
N LYS A 275 21.24 5.64 -2.19
CA LYS A 275 21.77 5.89 -0.84
C LYS A 275 21.97 4.57 -0.09
N ASN A 276 23.09 4.47 0.63
CA ASN A 276 23.48 3.33 1.46
C ASN A 276 23.58 1.99 0.70
N ASN A 277 23.54 2.00 -0.64
CA ASN A 277 23.57 0.80 -1.49
C ASN A 277 22.55 -0.27 -1.04
N ALA A 278 21.37 0.13 -0.63
CA ALA A 278 20.34 -0.78 -0.18
C ALA A 278 18.93 -0.33 -0.57
N VAL A 279 18.05 -1.30 -0.71
CA VAL A 279 16.60 -1.12 -0.81
C VAL A 279 15.91 -1.80 0.38
N VAL A 280 14.70 -1.38 0.73
CA VAL A 280 13.95 -1.99 1.82
C VAL A 280 12.80 -2.82 1.26
N GLY A 281 12.74 -4.07 1.67
CA GLY A 281 11.63 -4.99 1.39
C GLY A 281 11.05 -5.58 2.67
N THR A 282 10.24 -6.61 2.53
CA THR A 282 9.71 -7.36 3.66
C THR A 282 10.29 -8.79 3.69
N VAL A 283 9.96 -9.53 4.73
CA VAL A 283 10.26 -10.98 4.77
C VAL A 283 9.56 -11.76 3.66
N MET A 284 8.58 -11.18 2.97
CA MET A 284 7.87 -11.78 1.83
C MET A 284 8.53 -11.47 0.48
N THR A 285 9.45 -10.52 0.43
CA THR A 285 10.17 -10.14 -0.81
C THR A 285 10.78 -11.37 -1.47
N ASN A 286 10.58 -11.50 -2.79
CA ASN A 286 11.03 -12.65 -3.58
C ASN A 286 12.57 -12.80 -3.53
N ILE A 287 13.04 -14.04 -3.44
CA ILE A 287 14.48 -14.34 -3.40
C ILE A 287 15.18 -13.87 -4.69
N GLY A 288 14.45 -13.80 -5.81
CA GLY A 288 14.93 -13.27 -7.08
C GLY A 288 15.39 -11.83 -6.98
N LEU A 289 14.63 -10.96 -6.29
CA LEU A 289 15.05 -9.58 -6.02
C LEU A 289 16.35 -9.54 -5.22
N ILE A 290 16.44 -10.37 -4.18
CA ILE A 290 17.62 -10.42 -3.31
C ILE A 290 18.85 -10.85 -4.11
N LYS A 291 18.72 -11.90 -4.93
CA LYS A 291 19.82 -12.41 -5.77
C LYS A 291 20.27 -11.38 -6.82
N SER A 292 19.32 -10.76 -7.53
CA SER A 292 19.60 -9.76 -8.56
C SER A 292 20.37 -8.58 -7.98
N LEU A 293 19.84 -7.95 -6.93
CA LEU A 293 20.48 -6.78 -6.34
C LEU A 293 21.82 -7.08 -5.67
N LYS A 294 21.95 -8.25 -5.03
CA LYS A 294 23.23 -8.71 -4.46
C LYS A 294 24.30 -8.84 -5.54
N GLY A 295 23.91 -9.26 -6.75
CA GLY A 295 24.82 -9.37 -7.92
C GLY A 295 25.50 -8.06 -8.32
N ILE A 296 24.87 -6.92 -8.00
CA ILE A 296 25.40 -5.57 -8.27
C ILE A 296 25.87 -4.83 -6.99
N GLY A 297 26.01 -5.53 -5.88
CA GLY A 297 26.48 -4.98 -4.61
C GLY A 297 25.44 -4.06 -3.92
N VAL A 298 24.16 -4.42 -4.06
CA VAL A 298 23.03 -3.74 -3.37
C VAL A 298 22.38 -4.73 -2.40
N ASP A 299 22.20 -4.30 -1.16
CA ASP A 299 21.56 -5.10 -0.13
C ASP A 299 20.03 -4.91 -0.13
N VAL A 300 19.29 -5.98 0.22
CA VAL A 300 17.86 -5.92 0.49
C VAL A 300 17.63 -6.05 1.99
N ILE A 301 17.23 -4.95 2.61
CA ILE A 301 16.92 -4.88 4.04
C ILE A 301 15.51 -5.42 4.24
N LYS A 302 15.36 -6.46 5.08
CA LYS A 302 14.08 -7.13 5.30
C LYS A 302 13.41 -6.64 6.58
N THR A 303 12.17 -6.20 6.46
CA THR A 303 11.30 -5.85 7.59
C THR A 303 10.20 -6.90 7.80
N GLN A 304 9.39 -6.73 8.80
CA GLN A 304 8.11 -7.43 8.90
C GLN A 304 7.18 -7.00 7.75
N VAL A 305 6.16 -7.81 7.47
CA VAL A 305 5.14 -7.50 6.46
C VAL A 305 4.28 -6.33 6.92
N GLY A 306 4.14 -5.35 6.07
CA GLY A 306 3.37 -4.13 6.26
C GLY A 306 4.19 -2.89 5.88
N ASP A 307 3.58 -2.03 5.12
CA ASP A 307 4.15 -0.79 4.60
C ASP A 307 4.71 0.13 5.71
N ARG A 308 4.08 0.13 6.89
CA ARG A 308 4.54 0.86 8.07
C ARG A 308 5.97 0.47 8.45
N TYR A 309 6.27 -0.83 8.52
CA TYR A 309 7.61 -1.32 8.90
C TYR A 309 8.66 -0.99 7.84
N VAL A 310 8.28 -1.07 6.55
CA VAL A 310 9.14 -0.65 5.44
C VAL A 310 9.49 0.83 5.59
N LEU A 311 8.49 1.68 5.79
CA LEU A 311 8.66 3.13 5.92
C LEU A 311 9.48 3.50 7.16
N GLU A 312 9.25 2.87 8.30
CA GLU A 312 10.01 3.10 9.55
C GLU A 312 11.49 2.76 9.35
N GLU A 313 11.80 1.63 8.72
CA GLU A 313 13.17 1.22 8.41
C GLU A 313 13.84 2.21 7.46
N MET A 314 13.13 2.66 6.41
CA MET A 314 13.62 3.66 5.47
C MET A 314 13.96 4.98 6.18
N ARG A 315 13.07 5.47 7.04
CA ARG A 315 13.28 6.72 7.79
C ARG A 315 14.44 6.63 8.78
N LYS A 316 14.52 5.51 9.50
CA LYS A 316 15.53 5.30 10.54
C LYS A 316 16.95 5.28 9.98
N ASN A 317 17.13 4.66 8.82
CA ASN A 317 18.46 4.40 8.26
C ASN A 317 18.74 5.20 6.96
N GLY A 318 17.80 6.03 6.50
CA GLY A 318 17.98 6.91 5.35
C GLY A 318 17.97 6.20 4.01
N TYR A 319 17.22 5.09 3.88
CA TYR A 319 16.99 4.42 2.60
C TYR A 319 15.95 5.20 1.79
N ILE A 320 16.13 5.27 0.46
CA ILE A 320 15.31 6.12 -0.41
C ILE A 320 14.25 5.39 -1.20
N ILE A 321 14.35 4.06 -1.30
CA ILE A 321 13.41 3.19 -2.01
C ILE A 321 13.11 1.95 -1.16
N GLY A 322 11.87 1.58 -1.11
CA GLY A 322 11.41 0.35 -0.48
C GLY A 322 9.97 0.03 -0.87
N GLY A 323 9.50 -1.13 -0.49
CA GLY A 323 8.12 -1.52 -0.75
C GLY A 323 7.87 -3.01 -0.59
N GLU A 324 6.77 -3.45 -1.18
CA GLU A 324 6.26 -4.81 -1.09
C GLU A 324 5.94 -5.36 -2.48
N GLN A 325 6.00 -6.67 -2.64
CA GLN A 325 5.62 -7.37 -3.86
C GLN A 325 4.23 -6.98 -4.36
N SER A 326 3.31 -6.65 -3.45
CA SER A 326 1.96 -6.19 -3.77
C SER A 326 1.88 -4.88 -4.57
N GLY A 327 3.01 -4.23 -4.83
CA GLY A 327 3.09 -2.99 -5.59
C GLY A 327 3.03 -1.71 -4.74
N HIS A 328 3.03 -1.82 -3.42
CA HIS A 328 3.15 -0.66 -2.54
C HIS A 328 4.62 -0.21 -2.50
N ILE A 329 4.98 0.77 -3.33
CA ILE A 329 6.35 1.24 -3.53
C ILE A 329 6.49 2.67 -3.00
N ILE A 330 7.50 2.88 -2.15
CA ILE A 330 7.76 4.15 -1.48
C ILE A 330 9.04 4.78 -2.03
N PHE A 331 8.91 5.96 -2.61
CA PHE A 331 10.00 6.87 -2.93
C PHE A 331 10.01 7.97 -1.87
N ILE A 332 10.74 7.78 -0.76
CA ILE A 332 10.60 8.62 0.44
C ILE A 332 11.03 10.08 0.22
N GLU A 333 11.85 10.35 -0.78
CA GLU A 333 12.24 11.72 -1.17
C GLU A 333 11.12 12.44 -1.93
N ASP A 334 10.14 11.69 -2.46
CA ASP A 334 9.03 12.22 -3.22
C ASP A 334 7.72 12.14 -2.42
N ASN A 335 7.40 11.02 -1.77
CA ASN A 335 6.17 10.91 -0.97
C ASN A 335 6.41 10.10 0.32
N THR A 336 5.51 10.25 1.28
CA THR A 336 5.59 9.67 2.63
C THR A 336 4.85 8.34 2.76
N THR A 337 4.32 7.82 1.67
CA THR A 337 3.63 6.52 1.57
C THR A 337 3.80 5.97 0.17
N GLY A 338 3.36 4.74 -0.08
CA GLY A 338 3.28 4.20 -1.44
C GLY A 338 2.41 5.08 -2.35
N ASP A 339 2.83 5.21 -3.59
CA ASP A 339 2.18 6.05 -4.59
C ASP A 339 2.25 5.36 -5.95
N GLY A 340 1.12 4.77 -6.36
CA GLY A 340 1.04 3.99 -7.59
C GLY A 340 1.33 4.83 -8.84
N ILE A 341 0.79 6.05 -8.91
CA ILE A 341 1.00 6.92 -10.07
C ILE A 341 2.45 7.42 -10.11
N LEU A 342 3.01 7.84 -8.97
CA LEU A 342 4.42 8.21 -8.88
C LEU A 342 5.31 7.05 -9.33
N SER A 343 5.04 5.84 -8.85
CA SER A 343 5.79 4.63 -9.22
C SER A 343 5.72 4.36 -10.72
N ALA A 344 4.54 4.53 -11.34
CA ALA A 344 4.36 4.35 -12.78
C ALA A 344 5.17 5.37 -13.60
N ILE A 345 5.09 6.66 -13.26
CA ILE A 345 5.87 7.69 -13.98
C ILE A 345 7.38 7.58 -13.74
N LYS A 346 7.82 7.10 -12.57
CA LYS A 346 9.24 6.80 -12.28
C LYS A 346 9.75 5.61 -13.11
N LEU A 347 8.97 4.54 -13.25
CA LEU A 347 9.33 3.41 -14.13
C LEU A 347 9.39 3.84 -15.60
N ALA A 348 8.41 4.62 -16.06
CA ALA A 348 8.43 5.18 -17.41
C ALA A 348 9.64 6.10 -17.64
N GLU A 349 9.99 6.95 -16.66
CA GLU A 349 11.18 7.81 -16.71
C GLU A 349 12.47 6.98 -16.81
N ILE A 350 12.57 5.89 -16.03
CA ILE A 350 13.72 4.98 -16.08
C ILE A 350 13.84 4.34 -17.47
N ALA A 351 12.74 3.80 -18.00
CA ALA A 351 12.71 3.17 -19.32
C ALA A 351 13.20 4.13 -20.43
N VAL A 352 12.69 5.36 -20.45
CA VAL A 352 13.09 6.38 -21.42
C VAL A 352 14.54 6.80 -21.24
N LYS A 353 14.99 7.07 -20.01
CA LYS A 353 16.36 7.53 -19.74
C LYS A 353 17.42 6.46 -19.98
N SER A 354 17.12 5.20 -19.65
CA SER A 354 18.02 4.07 -19.93
C SER A 354 17.93 3.57 -21.38
N LYS A 355 16.90 4.01 -22.12
CA LYS A 355 16.57 3.49 -23.47
C LYS A 355 16.31 1.98 -23.48
N GLN A 356 15.74 1.47 -22.40
CA GLN A 356 15.37 0.08 -22.23
C GLN A 356 13.87 -0.09 -22.37
N LYS A 357 13.44 -1.22 -22.87
CA LYS A 357 12.05 -1.66 -22.79
C LYS A 357 11.71 -2.13 -21.39
N LEU A 358 10.43 -2.09 -21.03
CA LEU A 358 10.01 -2.63 -19.73
C LEU A 358 10.34 -4.13 -19.61
N SER A 359 10.28 -4.91 -20.69
CA SER A 359 10.67 -6.33 -20.67
C SER A 359 12.15 -6.54 -20.31
N GLU A 360 13.04 -5.64 -20.75
CA GLU A 360 14.46 -5.71 -20.38
C GLU A 360 14.64 -5.39 -18.88
N MET A 361 13.89 -4.43 -18.37
CA MET A 361 13.87 -4.09 -16.93
C MET A 361 13.24 -5.21 -16.10
N ASN A 362 12.16 -5.83 -16.58
CA ASN A 362 11.48 -6.95 -15.95
C ASN A 362 12.40 -8.17 -15.82
N ASN A 363 13.23 -8.41 -16.83
CA ASN A 363 14.21 -9.51 -16.87
C ASN A 363 15.46 -9.28 -15.99
N LEU A 364 15.59 -8.14 -15.28
CA LEU A 364 16.67 -7.93 -14.32
C LEU A 364 16.60 -8.87 -13.12
N MET A 365 15.42 -9.41 -12.82
CA MET A 365 15.27 -10.50 -11.85
C MET A 365 14.45 -11.64 -12.43
N THR A 366 14.66 -12.83 -11.86
CA THR A 366 13.81 -14.00 -12.11
C THR A 366 13.00 -14.28 -10.86
N SER A 367 11.67 -14.31 -10.98
CA SER A 367 10.80 -14.68 -9.87
C SER A 367 10.93 -16.16 -9.54
N PHE A 368 11.11 -16.44 -8.27
CA PHE A 368 11.03 -17.79 -7.73
C PHE A 368 9.60 -18.10 -7.31
N PRO A 369 9.05 -19.27 -7.70
CA PRO A 369 7.75 -19.70 -7.19
C PRO A 369 7.66 -19.67 -5.68
N GLN A 370 6.53 -19.12 -5.16
CA GLN A 370 6.21 -19.09 -3.74
C GLN A 370 4.92 -19.85 -3.48
N VAL A 371 4.94 -20.79 -2.54
CA VAL A 371 3.77 -21.52 -2.08
C VAL A 371 3.43 -21.09 -0.68
N LEU A 372 2.21 -20.59 -0.47
CA LEU A 372 1.69 -20.16 0.81
C LEU A 372 0.53 -21.06 1.24
N VAL A 373 0.67 -21.74 2.38
CA VAL A 373 -0.40 -22.53 2.97
C VAL A 373 -0.64 -22.12 4.43
N ASN A 374 -1.87 -22.35 4.91
CA ASN A 374 -2.28 -22.00 6.26
C ASN A 374 -2.45 -23.28 7.11
N ALA A 375 -1.68 -23.42 8.17
CA ALA A 375 -1.86 -24.45 9.19
C ALA A 375 -2.83 -23.96 10.26
N LYS A 376 -3.92 -24.68 10.50
CA LYS A 376 -4.90 -24.36 11.55
C LYS A 376 -4.34 -24.76 12.91
N VAL A 377 -4.28 -23.81 13.83
CA VAL A 377 -3.72 -24.04 15.17
C VAL A 377 -4.54 -23.29 16.23
N ASN A 378 -4.46 -23.72 17.48
CA ASN A 378 -5.03 -22.96 18.58
C ASN A 378 -4.15 -21.75 18.95
N ASN A 379 -4.71 -20.81 19.73
CA ASN A 379 -4.00 -19.59 20.10
C ASN A 379 -2.85 -19.81 21.08
N GLU A 380 -2.82 -20.93 21.79
CA GLU A 380 -1.75 -21.29 22.71
C GLU A 380 -0.54 -21.79 21.95
N TYR A 381 -0.74 -22.72 21.02
CA TYR A 381 0.32 -23.22 20.15
C TYR A 381 0.92 -22.13 19.27
N LYS A 382 0.10 -21.20 18.81
CA LYS A 382 0.55 -20.02 18.05
C LYS A 382 1.62 -19.20 18.77
N LYS A 383 1.70 -19.27 20.09
CA LYS A 383 2.72 -18.57 20.88
C LYS A 383 4.02 -19.36 21.04
N VAL A 384 3.94 -20.69 21.02
CA VAL A 384 5.05 -21.57 21.36
C VAL A 384 5.63 -22.37 20.19
N TYR A 385 5.00 -22.34 19.00
CA TYR A 385 5.46 -23.12 17.84
C TYR A 385 6.93 -22.89 17.48
N LYS A 386 7.48 -21.72 17.79
CA LYS A 386 8.89 -21.37 17.52
C LYS A 386 9.86 -22.20 18.36
N ASP A 387 9.41 -22.71 19.49
CA ASP A 387 10.20 -23.53 20.44
C ASP A 387 10.03 -25.02 20.15
N ASP A 388 9.20 -25.42 19.18
CA ASP A 388 8.99 -26.82 18.81
C ASP A 388 10.20 -27.35 18.02
N GLU A 389 10.99 -28.23 18.68
CA GLU A 389 12.21 -28.79 18.11
C GLU A 389 11.96 -29.62 16.84
N VAL A 390 10.80 -30.28 16.72
CA VAL A 390 10.45 -31.11 15.57
C VAL A 390 10.22 -30.25 14.35
N ILE A 391 9.48 -29.15 14.53
CA ILE A 391 9.24 -28.16 13.46
C ILE A 391 10.54 -27.47 13.04
N ASN A 392 11.32 -27.01 14.02
CA ASN A 392 12.61 -26.35 13.75
C ASN A 392 13.58 -27.26 13.00
N LYS A 393 13.63 -28.54 13.36
CA LYS A 393 14.44 -29.54 12.65
C LYS A 393 13.97 -29.70 11.19
N LYS A 394 12.65 -29.80 10.97
CA LYS A 394 12.09 -29.93 9.62
C LYS A 394 12.37 -28.70 8.76
N ILE A 395 12.29 -27.49 9.33
CA ILE A 395 12.66 -26.25 8.63
C ILE A 395 14.13 -26.30 8.24
N ALA A 396 15.02 -26.61 9.18
CA ALA A 396 16.45 -26.66 8.91
C ALA A 396 16.82 -27.72 7.84
N GLU A 397 16.13 -28.86 7.80
CA GLU A 397 16.28 -29.86 6.75
C GLU A 397 15.92 -29.30 5.38
N LEU A 398 14.77 -28.59 5.27
CA LEU A 398 14.31 -27.97 4.03
C LEU A 398 15.24 -26.84 3.58
N GLU A 399 15.67 -25.97 4.48
CA GLU A 399 16.62 -24.88 4.16
C GLU A 399 17.98 -25.44 3.69
N HIS A 400 18.45 -26.50 4.32
CA HIS A 400 19.68 -27.18 3.88
C HIS A 400 19.52 -27.83 2.48
N GLU A 401 18.33 -28.38 2.20
CA GLU A 401 18.00 -28.98 0.91
C GLU A 401 17.95 -27.92 -0.22
N PHE A 402 17.33 -26.77 0.05
CA PHE A 402 17.25 -25.67 -0.90
C PHE A 402 18.60 -24.97 -1.12
N LYS A 403 19.54 -25.11 -0.20
CA LYS A 403 20.80 -24.34 -0.19
C LYS A 403 20.50 -22.83 -0.26
N ASP A 404 21.03 -22.16 -1.27
CA ASP A 404 20.77 -20.73 -1.51
C ASP A 404 19.67 -20.47 -2.56
N GLU A 405 18.93 -21.51 -2.96
CA GLU A 405 17.95 -21.47 -4.07
C GLU A 405 16.49 -21.55 -3.57
N GLY A 406 16.29 -21.46 -2.28
CA GLY A 406 14.97 -21.44 -1.68
C GLY A 406 15.03 -21.07 -0.20
N ARG A 407 13.85 -20.96 0.42
CA ARG A 407 13.72 -20.68 1.85
C ARG A 407 12.39 -21.12 2.39
N VAL A 408 12.32 -21.24 3.69
CA VAL A 408 11.09 -21.50 4.46
C VAL A 408 10.81 -20.32 5.38
N LEU A 409 9.60 -19.80 5.36
CA LEU A 409 9.15 -18.74 6.25
C LEU A 409 7.86 -19.17 6.95
N ILE A 410 7.89 -19.21 8.27
CA ILE A 410 6.72 -19.53 9.09
C ILE A 410 6.38 -18.31 9.94
N ARG A 411 5.10 -17.92 9.94
CA ARG A 411 4.63 -16.79 10.76
C ARG A 411 3.21 -16.99 11.27
N PRO A 412 2.90 -16.58 12.50
CA PRO A 412 1.53 -16.63 13.00
C PRO A 412 0.69 -15.54 12.30
N SER A 413 -0.59 -15.82 12.05
CA SER A 413 -1.55 -14.78 11.66
C SER A 413 -1.80 -13.85 12.85
N GLY A 414 -1.90 -12.54 12.60
CA GLY A 414 -2.24 -11.55 13.63
C GLY A 414 -3.65 -11.72 14.16
N THR A 415 -4.61 -12.05 13.29
CA THR A 415 -6.05 -12.03 13.55
C THR A 415 -6.70 -13.40 13.61
N GLU A 416 -6.16 -14.40 12.94
CA GLU A 416 -6.77 -15.71 12.77
C GLU A 416 -6.01 -16.80 13.57
N PRO A 417 -6.67 -17.88 14.00
CA PRO A 417 -6.03 -19.01 14.70
C PRO A 417 -5.30 -19.92 13.68
N LEU A 418 -4.27 -19.39 13.05
CA LEU A 418 -3.47 -20.12 12.06
C LEU A 418 -2.01 -19.66 12.03
N ILE A 419 -1.16 -20.54 11.53
CA ILE A 419 0.22 -20.27 11.18
C ILE A 419 0.35 -20.34 9.66
N ARG A 420 0.93 -19.30 9.08
CA ARG A 420 1.20 -19.21 7.63
C ARG A 420 2.57 -19.83 7.36
N VAL A 421 2.61 -20.79 6.45
CA VAL A 421 3.81 -21.45 5.96
C VAL A 421 4.03 -21.01 4.53
N MET A 422 5.13 -20.33 4.27
CA MET A 422 5.59 -19.98 2.93
C MET A 422 6.87 -20.74 2.63
N ILE A 423 6.88 -21.40 1.47
CA ILE A 423 8.08 -22.03 0.92
C ILE A 423 8.32 -21.46 -0.47
N GLU A 424 9.55 -21.06 -0.75
CA GLU A 424 9.99 -20.46 -1.99
C GLU A 424 11.18 -21.23 -2.56
N GLY A 425 11.25 -21.39 -3.88
CA GLY A 425 12.33 -22.10 -4.57
C GLY A 425 12.02 -22.32 -6.05
N GLU A 426 12.77 -23.16 -6.74
CA GLU A 426 12.70 -23.28 -8.20
C GLU A 426 11.52 -24.13 -8.72
N ASN A 427 11.14 -25.20 -8.02
CA ASN A 427 10.18 -26.18 -8.51
C ASN A 427 8.84 -26.10 -7.79
N GLN A 428 7.83 -25.56 -8.46
CA GLN A 428 6.49 -25.33 -7.93
C GLN A 428 5.86 -26.61 -7.31
N GLU A 429 5.84 -27.73 -8.03
CA GLU A 429 5.20 -28.97 -7.55
C GLU A 429 5.90 -29.51 -6.29
N TYR A 430 7.22 -29.39 -6.27
CA TYR A 430 8.02 -29.80 -5.11
C TYR A 430 7.72 -28.90 -3.89
N LEU A 431 7.64 -27.59 -4.09
CA LEU A 431 7.32 -26.64 -3.04
C LEU A 431 5.91 -26.87 -2.45
N GLU A 432 4.91 -27.12 -3.33
CA GLU A 432 3.54 -27.44 -2.90
C GLU A 432 3.50 -28.66 -1.99
N LYS A 433 4.19 -29.74 -2.40
CA LYS A 433 4.30 -30.95 -1.59
C LYS A 433 4.93 -30.66 -0.23
N LYS A 434 6.06 -29.91 -0.20
CA LYS A 434 6.78 -29.59 1.04
C LYS A 434 6.01 -28.64 1.94
N ALA A 435 5.28 -27.68 1.36
CA ALA A 435 4.42 -26.77 2.10
C ALA A 435 3.28 -27.52 2.81
N ILE A 436 2.65 -28.49 2.12
CA ILE A 436 1.62 -29.34 2.69
C ILE A 436 2.21 -30.25 3.78
N GLU A 437 3.35 -30.93 3.55
CA GLU A 437 4.02 -31.74 4.55
C GLU A 437 4.31 -30.96 5.84
N LEU A 438 4.80 -29.73 5.71
CA LEU A 438 5.13 -28.88 6.86
C LEU A 438 3.87 -28.34 7.55
N LYS A 439 2.85 -27.97 6.79
CA LYS A 439 1.53 -27.57 7.30
C LYS A 439 0.92 -28.70 8.14
N ASP A 440 0.85 -29.92 7.59
CA ASP A 440 0.26 -31.09 8.27
C ASP A 440 1.04 -31.41 9.56
N LEU A 441 2.37 -31.33 9.53
CA LEU A 441 3.21 -31.49 10.72
C LEU A 441 2.88 -30.45 11.82
N ILE A 442 2.69 -29.17 11.43
CA ILE A 442 2.33 -28.11 12.37
C ILE A 442 0.95 -28.37 13.00
N GLU A 443 -0.03 -28.80 12.21
CA GLU A 443 -1.38 -29.13 12.68
C GLU A 443 -1.34 -30.33 13.64
N GLU A 444 -0.61 -31.42 13.29
CA GLU A 444 -0.42 -32.59 14.15
C GLU A 444 0.25 -32.23 15.49
N ARG A 445 1.29 -31.39 15.44
CA ARG A 445 1.98 -30.94 16.66
C ARG A 445 1.08 -30.09 17.56
N CYS A 446 0.17 -29.29 16.96
CA CYS A 446 -0.80 -28.51 17.70
C CYS A 446 -1.83 -29.39 18.46
N GLU A 447 -2.20 -30.56 17.91
CA GLU A 447 -3.14 -31.49 18.57
C GLU A 447 -2.51 -32.22 19.79
N LEU A 448 -1.17 -32.23 19.88
CA LEU A 448 -0.45 -32.89 20.98
C LEU A 448 -0.27 -31.98 22.20
N ILE A 449 -0.63 -30.71 22.11
CA ILE A 449 -0.52 -29.69 23.17
C ILE A 449 -1.91 -29.14 23.51
#